data_ebaff964d5ab39c7471b47c216751f12
#
_entry.id   ebaff964d5ab39c7471b47c216751f12
#
_cell.length_a   1.000
_cell.length_b   1.000
_cell.length_c   1.000
_cell.angle_alpha   90.00
_cell.angle_beta   90.00
_cell.angle_gamma   90.00
#
_symmetry.space_group_name_H-M   'P 1'
#
loop_
_entity.id
_entity.type
_entity.pdbx_description
1 polymer ?
#
loop_
_entity_poly.entity_id
_entity_poly.type
_entity_poly.pdbx_seq_one_letter_code
_entity_poly.pdbx_strand_id
1 'polypeptide(L)'
;MALKKVKFAAGFNKQSVPSALPGQWVDGDFVRFRYTAPEKIGGWQQLTVAQESLPGAARAQLAFTSLKGERYTAIGTSQGLFLYYGDAFYDITPLDAQLSGTATFDTVQGSADCTVNLTGHGLANGRYIVFNTMSVIPNGFVSATPFTDNAFEVRDVTTNSFKITAPIVAVNPGGSATGQATVKPYVEVGPTFQTAGYGWSTYLWGDSTWGTERTVSNVILDPGNWSLDNFGEVLVATIFNGKTFTWNAGATNPRTIRASTTTPDFNTNANPTASRFTLVSDRDRHLFHFGTETTVGDTTTQDPMFVRFSSQENLNIYTPTATNTAGTFRLDTGNKITAALQGKDYVFVLTDLAAYVIQFVGPPFTFSVRQVGTNCGCIAQHAASYVNGAVYWMSGEGGFFMYDGTVKALPCLVEDFVFTTRNGDLGINYNSADTVYSSPNSLYTEVTWFYPKSGSEQIDRCVTYNYQENCWTTGSLARSTYQDQGVFNLPYATEYNATSTPVSHLINGVTNKYGASLYYAHEIGTDQVNSSGTTAIAAFIRSGDFDIDDGELFMSMRRFMPDYKFLVGDSKVTLFISDFPSDIQTGSPLGPFTITSTTDKVDTRARGRLLSLKVENDAAGQTWRYGSFRMDAQPDGRR
;
A
#
# COMPACT_ATOMS: atom_id res chain seq x y z
N MET A 1 -40.52 31.67 16.73
CA MET A 1 -39.96 30.50 16.02
C MET A 1 -38.52 30.30 16.50
N ALA A 2 -38.25 29.19 17.15
CA ALA A 2 -36.90 28.92 17.63
C ALA A 2 -36.16 28.06 16.59
N LEU A 3 -35.10 28.60 15.98
CA LEU A 3 -34.20 27.84 15.14
C LEU A 3 -33.48 26.82 16.02
N LYS A 4 -33.62 25.55 15.69
CA LYS A 4 -32.89 24.46 16.37
C LYS A 4 -31.54 24.29 15.67
N LYS A 5 -30.45 24.33 16.43
CA LYS A 5 -29.11 24.07 15.96
C LYS A 5 -28.73 22.62 16.31
N VAL A 6 -28.43 21.82 15.31
CA VAL A 6 -27.85 20.49 15.48
C VAL A 6 -26.33 20.62 15.41
N LYS A 7 -25.63 20.17 16.45
CA LYS A 7 -24.16 20.05 16.48
C LYS A 7 -23.81 18.59 16.25
N PHE A 8 -22.79 18.36 15.45
CA PHE A 8 -22.30 17.03 15.16
C PHE A 8 -20.95 16.82 15.85
N ALA A 9 -20.76 15.62 16.40
CA ALA A 9 -19.47 15.17 16.89
C ALA A 9 -18.55 14.81 15.72
N ALA A 10 -17.23 14.96 15.90
CA ALA A 10 -16.25 14.54 14.90
C ALA A 10 -16.17 13.01 14.81
N GLY A 11 -15.93 12.50 13.61
CA GLY A 11 -15.74 11.08 13.34
C GLY A 11 -17.03 10.34 12.96
N PHE A 12 -16.83 9.14 12.40
CA PHE A 12 -17.93 8.23 12.06
C PHE A 12 -18.17 7.23 13.19
N ASN A 13 -19.43 6.97 13.46
CA ASN A 13 -19.87 5.89 14.33
C ASN A 13 -20.69 4.89 13.50
N LYS A 14 -20.12 3.70 13.29
CA LYS A 14 -20.75 2.58 12.57
C LYS A 14 -21.05 1.39 13.49
N GLN A 15 -20.92 1.57 14.82
CA GLN A 15 -21.20 0.51 15.80
C GLN A 15 -22.68 0.41 16.19
N SER A 16 -23.40 1.52 16.09
CA SER A 16 -24.80 1.58 16.49
C SER A 16 -25.71 1.92 15.30
N VAL A 17 -27.01 1.67 15.47
CA VAL A 17 -28.02 2.03 14.48
C VAL A 17 -28.13 3.54 14.34
N PRO A 18 -28.36 4.09 13.13
CA PRO A 18 -28.41 5.53 12.90
C PRO A 18 -29.41 6.30 13.77
N SER A 19 -30.53 5.69 14.15
CA SER A 19 -31.52 6.28 15.02
C SER A 19 -31.07 6.46 16.48
N ALA A 20 -30.06 5.71 16.92
CA ALA A 20 -29.45 5.84 18.24
C ALA A 20 -28.29 6.84 18.28
N LEU A 21 -28.01 7.53 17.17
CA LEU A 21 -26.83 8.39 17.00
C LEU A 21 -27.19 9.84 16.64
N PRO A 22 -28.09 10.51 17.40
CA PRO A 22 -28.41 11.90 17.13
C PRO A 22 -27.18 12.79 17.30
N GLY A 23 -26.89 13.62 16.30
CA GLY A 23 -25.70 14.49 16.32
C GLY A 23 -24.35 13.80 16.09
N GLN A 24 -24.35 12.60 15.54
CA GLN A 24 -23.14 11.92 15.07
C GLN A 24 -23.18 11.69 13.55
N TRP A 25 -22.02 11.49 12.96
CA TRP A 25 -21.90 11.08 11.57
C TRP A 25 -21.82 9.55 11.50
N VAL A 26 -22.60 8.95 10.61
CA VAL A 26 -22.70 7.49 10.49
C VAL A 26 -22.03 6.95 9.24
N ASP A 27 -21.89 7.78 8.20
CA ASP A 27 -21.27 7.35 6.95
C ASP A 27 -20.63 8.53 6.19
N GLY A 28 -19.68 8.22 5.33
CA GLY A 28 -19.03 9.19 4.47
C GLY A 28 -17.88 8.57 3.68
N ASP A 29 -17.49 9.27 2.62
CA ASP A 29 -16.33 8.91 1.80
C ASP A 29 -15.57 10.19 1.39
N PHE A 30 -14.24 10.08 1.29
CA PHE A 30 -13.32 11.18 0.96
C PHE A 30 -13.49 12.43 1.85
N VAL A 31 -13.76 12.19 3.15
CA VAL A 31 -13.95 13.23 4.16
C VAL A 31 -13.00 13.01 5.34
N ARG A 32 -12.43 14.11 5.83
CA ARG A 32 -11.67 14.17 7.07
C ARG A 32 -12.30 15.13 8.05
N PHE A 33 -11.85 15.08 9.32
CA PHE A 33 -12.27 16.04 10.35
C PHE A 33 -11.13 16.97 10.69
N ARG A 34 -11.44 18.26 10.74
CA ARG A 34 -10.48 19.29 11.12
C ARG A 34 -11.19 20.36 11.98
N TYR A 35 -10.65 20.59 13.17
CA TYR A 35 -11.31 21.46 14.17
C TYR A 35 -12.76 21.02 14.39
N THR A 36 -12.98 19.74 14.60
CA THR A 36 -14.28 19.07 14.77
C THR A 36 -15.25 19.14 13.58
N ALA A 37 -14.91 19.86 12.52
CA ALA A 37 -15.75 20.03 11.33
C ALA A 37 -15.33 19.07 10.21
N PRO A 38 -16.27 18.40 9.53
CA PRO A 38 -15.98 17.59 8.36
C PRO A 38 -15.60 18.46 7.17
N GLU A 39 -14.53 18.07 6.47
CA GLU A 39 -14.11 18.68 5.22
C GLU A 39 -13.77 17.62 4.18
N LYS A 40 -13.97 17.95 2.92
CA LYS A 40 -13.50 17.13 1.80
C LYS A 40 -11.98 17.03 1.84
N ILE A 41 -11.42 15.84 1.62
CA ILE A 41 -9.97 15.64 1.51
C ILE A 41 -9.40 16.38 0.30
N GLY A 42 -8.09 16.64 0.31
CA GLY A 42 -7.37 17.19 -0.84
C GLY A 42 -7.39 16.25 -2.04
N GLY A 43 -7.14 16.82 -3.21
CA GLY A 43 -7.01 16.06 -4.45
C GLY A 43 -5.67 15.33 -4.58
N TRP A 44 -5.48 14.66 -5.71
CA TRP A 44 -4.22 14.02 -6.08
C TRP A 44 -3.95 14.12 -7.57
N GLN A 45 -2.69 14.18 -7.91
CA GLN A 45 -2.22 14.31 -9.27
C GLN A 45 -1.23 13.20 -9.60
N GLN A 46 -1.45 12.53 -10.73
CA GLN A 46 -0.50 11.54 -11.24
C GLN A 46 0.82 12.23 -11.59
N LEU A 47 1.91 11.68 -11.07
CA LEU A 47 3.26 12.13 -11.33
C LEU A 47 3.80 11.53 -12.63
N THR A 48 4.91 12.08 -13.08
CA THR A 48 5.65 11.78 -14.31
C THR A 48 5.13 12.49 -15.56
N VAL A 49 6.06 13.01 -16.35
CA VAL A 49 5.77 13.75 -17.58
C VAL A 49 5.03 12.90 -18.62
N ALA A 50 5.38 11.63 -18.71
CA ALA A 50 4.76 10.67 -19.61
C ALA A 50 3.61 9.89 -18.95
N GLN A 51 3.26 10.23 -17.70
CA GLN A 51 2.29 9.48 -16.89
C GLN A 51 2.61 7.99 -16.83
N GLU A 52 3.86 7.72 -16.61
CA GLU A 52 4.43 6.39 -16.53
C GLU A 52 3.80 5.57 -15.39
N SER A 53 3.78 4.27 -15.56
CA SER A 53 3.32 3.32 -14.55
C SER A 53 4.37 2.24 -14.31
N LEU A 54 4.41 1.75 -13.07
CA LEU A 54 5.34 0.69 -12.67
C LEU A 54 4.72 -0.69 -12.84
N PRO A 55 5.48 -1.70 -13.29
CA PRO A 55 4.99 -3.05 -13.42
C PRO A 55 4.65 -3.67 -12.06
N GLY A 56 3.52 -4.37 -12.00
CA GLY A 56 3.03 -5.06 -10.81
C GLY A 56 2.45 -4.16 -9.73
N ALA A 57 2.09 -4.75 -8.60
CA ALA A 57 1.59 -4.04 -7.44
C ALA A 57 2.74 -3.51 -6.57
N ALA A 58 2.79 -2.20 -6.32
CA ALA A 58 3.73 -1.62 -5.37
C ALA A 58 3.39 -2.09 -3.94
N ARG A 59 4.41 -2.47 -3.17
CA ARG A 59 4.27 -3.03 -1.82
C ARG A 59 5.12 -2.30 -0.78
N ALA A 60 6.16 -1.61 -1.22
CA ALA A 60 7.00 -0.79 -0.35
C ALA A 60 7.40 0.49 -1.04
N GLN A 61 7.56 1.56 -0.27
CA GLN A 61 7.99 2.86 -0.74
C GLN A 61 8.87 3.51 0.32
N LEU A 62 9.99 4.10 -0.10
CA LEU A 62 10.90 4.83 0.77
C LEU A 62 11.45 6.04 0.03
N ALA A 63 11.20 7.23 0.57
CA ALA A 63 11.83 8.47 0.08
C ALA A 63 13.08 8.79 0.92
N PHE A 64 14.18 9.10 0.25
CA PHE A 64 15.45 9.46 0.89
C PHE A 64 16.24 10.48 0.06
N THR A 65 17.24 11.08 0.70
CA THR A 65 18.10 12.08 0.07
C THR A 65 19.55 11.62 0.10
N SER A 66 20.25 11.71 -1.03
CA SER A 66 21.69 11.46 -1.09
C SER A 66 22.50 12.60 -0.43
N LEU A 67 23.78 12.36 -0.14
CA LEU A 67 24.68 13.42 0.35
C LEU A 67 24.88 14.56 -0.65
N LYS A 68 24.58 14.34 -1.93
CA LYS A 68 24.58 15.37 -2.96
C LYS A 68 23.31 16.23 -3.00
N GLY A 69 22.32 15.92 -2.13
CA GLY A 69 21.03 16.60 -2.09
C GLY A 69 20.01 16.11 -3.13
N GLU A 70 20.33 15.03 -3.86
CA GLU A 70 19.40 14.42 -4.80
C GLU A 70 18.31 13.66 -4.03
N ARG A 71 17.06 13.85 -4.42
CA ARG A 71 15.89 13.24 -3.76
C ARG A 71 15.41 12.06 -4.58
N TYR A 72 15.40 10.90 -3.96
CA TYR A 72 14.95 9.64 -4.56
C TYR A 72 13.73 9.10 -3.82
N THR A 73 12.87 8.40 -4.54
CA THR A 73 11.93 7.46 -3.94
C THR A 73 12.19 6.07 -4.52
N ALA A 74 12.52 5.13 -3.65
CA ALA A 74 12.56 3.71 -4.01
C ALA A 74 11.15 3.12 -3.88
N ILE A 75 10.72 2.36 -4.88
CA ILE A 75 9.42 1.70 -4.93
C ILE A 75 9.64 0.23 -5.28
N GLY A 76 9.33 -0.64 -4.32
CA GLY A 76 9.34 -2.09 -4.52
C GLY A 76 7.97 -2.58 -4.97
N THR A 77 7.92 -3.24 -6.13
CA THR A 77 6.69 -3.85 -6.65
C THR A 77 6.80 -5.38 -6.63
N SER A 78 5.70 -6.07 -6.85
CA SER A 78 5.71 -7.53 -7.02
C SER A 78 6.54 -8.01 -8.24
N GLN A 79 6.96 -7.10 -9.13
CA GLN A 79 7.72 -7.41 -10.34
C GLN A 79 9.15 -6.86 -10.34
N GLY A 80 9.50 -5.94 -9.43
CA GLY A 80 10.82 -5.36 -9.41
C GLY A 80 11.03 -4.24 -8.40
N LEU A 81 12.17 -3.57 -8.51
CA LEU A 81 12.58 -2.43 -7.70
C LEU A 81 12.90 -1.24 -8.59
N PHE A 82 12.27 -0.12 -8.32
CA PHE A 82 12.35 1.08 -9.15
C PHE A 82 12.70 2.31 -8.32
N LEU A 83 13.33 3.28 -8.97
CA LEU A 83 13.60 4.61 -8.41
C LEU A 83 12.78 5.66 -9.16
N TYR A 84 12.16 6.56 -8.42
CA TYR A 84 11.62 7.81 -8.94
C TYR A 84 12.63 8.94 -8.67
N TYR A 85 13.02 9.65 -9.72
CA TYR A 85 13.91 10.80 -9.65
C TYR A 85 13.69 11.72 -10.84
N GLY A 86 13.61 13.04 -10.60
CA GLY A 86 13.52 14.03 -11.68
C GLY A 86 12.33 13.80 -12.62
N ASP A 87 11.20 13.40 -12.08
CA ASP A 87 9.96 13.16 -12.80
C ASP A 87 10.00 11.97 -13.78
N ALA A 88 10.89 11.00 -13.53
CA ALA A 88 11.02 9.77 -14.29
C ALA A 88 11.30 8.56 -13.39
N PHE A 89 10.97 7.36 -13.87
CA PHE A 89 11.32 6.11 -13.23
C PHE A 89 12.59 5.49 -13.81
N TYR A 90 13.37 4.85 -12.95
CA TYR A 90 14.58 4.10 -13.29
C TYR A 90 14.47 2.69 -12.72
N ASP A 91 14.75 1.70 -13.55
CA ASP A 91 14.73 0.29 -13.16
C ASP A 91 16.07 -0.10 -12.53
N ILE A 92 16.03 -0.36 -11.23
CA ILE A 92 17.17 -0.85 -10.45
C ILE A 92 16.97 -2.29 -9.96
N THR A 93 16.03 -3.02 -10.53
CA THR A 93 15.70 -4.38 -10.13
C THR A 93 16.93 -5.26 -10.15
N PRO A 94 17.25 -5.98 -9.06
CA PRO A 94 18.35 -6.93 -9.02
C PRO A 94 18.14 -8.06 -10.02
N LEU A 95 19.23 -8.61 -10.52
CA LEU A 95 19.23 -9.75 -11.43
C LEU A 95 19.67 -11.02 -10.72
N ASP A 96 19.04 -12.12 -11.06
CA ASP A 96 19.51 -13.47 -10.71
C ASP A 96 20.75 -13.86 -11.52
N ALA A 97 21.30 -15.02 -11.19
CA ALA A 97 22.42 -15.59 -11.93
C ALA A 97 22.07 -15.72 -13.42
N GLN A 98 23.08 -15.51 -14.25
CA GLN A 98 22.94 -15.71 -15.69
C GLN A 98 22.54 -17.17 -15.96
N LEU A 99 21.53 -17.34 -16.83
CA LEU A 99 21.11 -18.66 -17.28
C LEU A 99 22.23 -19.32 -18.11
N SER A 100 22.33 -20.64 -18.00
CA SER A 100 23.30 -21.41 -18.77
C SER A 100 22.91 -21.46 -20.26
N GLY A 101 23.91 -21.45 -21.13
CA GLY A 101 23.72 -21.50 -22.57
C GLY A 101 23.61 -20.13 -23.24
N THR A 102 23.54 -20.14 -24.54
CA THR A 102 23.40 -18.97 -25.40
C THR A 102 22.01 -19.01 -26.04
N ALA A 103 21.25 -17.95 -25.83
CA ALA A 103 19.92 -17.79 -26.44
C ALA A 103 20.05 -17.45 -27.93
N THR A 104 19.22 -18.09 -28.76
CA THR A 104 19.04 -17.75 -30.17
C THR A 104 17.59 -17.36 -30.43
N PHE A 105 17.33 -16.71 -31.56
CA PHE A 105 16.04 -16.09 -31.85
C PHE A 105 15.44 -16.60 -33.15
N ASP A 106 14.16 -16.91 -33.12
CA ASP A 106 13.35 -17.08 -34.32
C ASP A 106 12.53 -15.80 -34.51
N THR A 107 12.69 -15.17 -35.66
CA THR A 107 12.11 -13.86 -35.97
C THR A 107 11.38 -13.90 -37.29
N VAL A 108 10.33 -13.09 -37.42
CA VAL A 108 9.52 -12.96 -38.66
C VAL A 108 9.47 -11.50 -39.06
N GLN A 109 9.71 -11.20 -40.33
CA GLN A 109 9.62 -9.84 -40.85
C GLN A 109 8.23 -9.24 -40.60
N GLY A 110 8.18 -8.01 -40.14
CA GLY A 110 6.93 -7.32 -39.80
C GLY A 110 6.35 -7.68 -38.45
N SER A 111 6.98 -8.62 -37.71
CA SER A 111 6.56 -8.97 -36.35
C SER A 111 7.49 -8.38 -35.29
N ALA A 112 6.92 -7.97 -34.16
CA ALA A 112 7.66 -7.64 -32.95
C ALA A 112 7.87 -8.88 -32.04
N ASP A 113 7.08 -9.93 -32.24
CA ASP A 113 7.22 -11.17 -31.47
C ASP A 113 8.42 -11.99 -31.91
N CYS A 114 9.26 -12.33 -30.94
CA CYS A 114 10.43 -13.15 -31.14
C CYS A 114 10.32 -14.40 -30.27
N THR A 115 10.55 -15.58 -30.85
CA THR A 115 10.75 -16.80 -30.05
C THR A 115 12.23 -16.89 -29.68
N VAL A 116 12.50 -17.02 -28.40
CA VAL A 116 13.87 -17.18 -27.85
C VAL A 116 14.07 -18.66 -27.53
N ASN A 117 15.09 -19.27 -28.14
CA ASN A 117 15.47 -20.65 -27.92
C ASN A 117 16.61 -20.71 -26.92
N LEU A 118 16.38 -21.32 -25.75
CA LEU A 118 17.35 -21.52 -24.68
C LEU A 118 17.00 -22.82 -23.93
N THR A 119 17.81 -23.83 -24.07
CA THR A 119 17.54 -25.15 -23.51
C THR A 119 17.61 -25.16 -21.99
N GLY A 120 16.56 -25.72 -21.34
CA GLY A 120 16.53 -25.94 -19.90
C GLY A 120 16.56 -24.64 -19.08
N HIS A 121 15.97 -23.56 -19.58
CA HIS A 121 16.04 -22.22 -18.98
C HIS A 121 15.28 -22.08 -17.65
N GLY A 122 14.29 -22.96 -17.34
CA GLY A 122 13.57 -22.94 -16.06
C GLY A 122 12.70 -21.71 -15.79
N LEU A 123 12.45 -20.87 -16.80
CA LEU A 123 11.60 -19.68 -16.65
C LEU A 123 10.12 -20.06 -16.64
N ALA A 124 9.31 -19.23 -16.00
CA ALA A 124 7.85 -19.32 -16.01
C ALA A 124 7.24 -18.14 -16.79
N ASN A 125 5.99 -18.30 -17.27
CA ASN A 125 5.24 -17.22 -17.89
C ASN A 125 5.09 -16.03 -16.91
N GLY A 126 5.32 -14.83 -17.42
CA GLY A 126 5.20 -13.59 -16.67
C GLY A 126 6.48 -13.20 -15.90
N ARG A 127 7.54 -13.99 -15.96
CA ARG A 127 8.83 -13.60 -15.41
C ARG A 127 9.51 -12.59 -16.33
N TYR A 128 10.28 -11.66 -15.76
CA TYR A 128 11.03 -10.68 -16.54
C TYR A 128 12.50 -11.10 -16.70
N ILE A 129 13.04 -10.80 -17.88
CA ILE A 129 14.44 -11.07 -18.23
C ILE A 129 15.07 -9.84 -18.89
N VAL A 130 16.41 -9.80 -18.83
CA VAL A 130 17.24 -8.89 -19.64
C VAL A 130 18.26 -9.70 -20.44
N PHE A 131 18.62 -9.20 -21.62
CA PHE A 131 19.74 -9.72 -22.38
C PHE A 131 21.01 -8.96 -21.95
N ASN A 132 21.84 -9.61 -21.15
CA ASN A 132 23.03 -9.00 -20.56
C ASN A 132 24.11 -8.69 -21.61
N THR A 133 24.26 -9.58 -22.59
CA THR A 133 25.15 -9.37 -23.76
C THR A 133 24.48 -9.92 -25.00
N MET A 134 24.66 -9.23 -26.11
CA MET A 134 24.22 -9.70 -27.44
C MET A 134 25.43 -9.67 -28.38
N SER A 135 26.02 -10.83 -28.62
CA SER A 135 27.21 -10.96 -29.46
C SER A 135 26.87 -10.97 -30.96
N VAL A 136 25.69 -11.45 -31.30
CA VAL A 136 25.16 -11.46 -32.67
C VAL A 136 23.72 -10.96 -32.66
N ILE A 137 23.41 -9.98 -33.51
CA ILE A 137 22.08 -9.40 -33.64
C ILE A 137 21.15 -10.41 -34.33
N PRO A 138 19.90 -10.64 -33.85
CA PRO A 138 18.94 -11.51 -34.52
C PRO A 138 18.60 -11.00 -35.93
N ASN A 139 18.40 -11.91 -36.87
CA ASN A 139 17.93 -11.56 -38.20
C ASN A 139 16.61 -10.76 -38.11
N GLY A 140 16.40 -9.85 -39.03
CA GLY A 140 15.25 -8.94 -39.01
C GLY A 140 15.50 -7.62 -38.28
N PHE A 141 16.47 -7.55 -37.37
CA PHE A 141 16.83 -6.34 -36.62
C PHE A 141 18.18 -5.78 -37.11
N VAL A 142 18.35 -4.46 -36.95
CA VAL A 142 19.56 -3.72 -37.39
C VAL A 142 20.44 -3.30 -36.22
N SER A 143 19.95 -3.43 -34.97
CA SER A 143 20.67 -3.04 -33.75
C SER A 143 20.36 -4.02 -32.63
N ALA A 144 21.31 -4.18 -31.70
CA ALA A 144 21.13 -4.89 -30.46
C ALA A 144 20.36 -4.05 -29.39
N THR A 145 20.39 -2.72 -29.50
CA THR A 145 19.81 -1.78 -28.53
C THR A 145 18.37 -2.11 -28.12
N PRO A 146 17.47 -2.49 -29.06
CA PRO A 146 16.11 -2.88 -28.67
C PRO A 146 16.04 -4.05 -27.68
N PHE A 147 17.07 -4.89 -27.63
CA PHE A 147 17.15 -6.04 -26.76
C PHE A 147 17.98 -5.79 -25.48
N THR A 148 19.06 -5.03 -25.58
CA THR A 148 19.99 -4.81 -24.45
C THR A 148 19.52 -3.75 -23.47
N ASP A 149 18.73 -2.78 -23.94
CA ASP A 149 18.30 -1.63 -23.15
C ASP A 149 16.91 -1.83 -22.50
N ASN A 150 16.29 -2.98 -22.73
CA ASN A 150 14.95 -3.28 -22.23
C ASN A 150 14.90 -4.58 -21.43
N ALA A 151 13.93 -4.66 -20.54
CA ALA A 151 13.50 -5.90 -19.91
C ALA A 151 12.25 -6.44 -20.63
N PHE A 152 12.10 -7.77 -20.64
CA PHE A 152 11.06 -8.46 -21.39
C PHE A 152 10.26 -9.40 -20.50
N GLU A 153 8.94 -9.34 -20.61
CA GLU A 153 8.07 -10.36 -20.05
C GLU A 153 8.16 -11.64 -20.89
N VAL A 154 8.35 -12.76 -20.22
CA VAL A 154 8.44 -14.09 -20.82
C VAL A 154 7.05 -14.68 -20.98
N ARG A 155 6.70 -15.15 -22.18
CA ARG A 155 5.41 -15.72 -22.56
C ARG A 155 5.56 -17.03 -23.30
N ASP A 156 4.49 -17.80 -23.40
CA ASP A 156 4.41 -19.06 -24.18
C ASP A 156 5.61 -19.98 -23.89
N VAL A 157 5.90 -20.16 -22.61
CA VAL A 157 7.05 -20.90 -22.12
C VAL A 157 6.92 -22.39 -22.41
N THR A 158 8.00 -22.96 -22.98
CA THR A 158 8.23 -24.40 -23.11
C THR A 158 9.52 -24.76 -22.37
N THR A 159 9.91 -26.02 -22.35
CA THR A 159 11.16 -26.44 -21.70
C THR A 159 12.42 -25.79 -22.31
N ASN A 160 12.39 -25.47 -23.61
CA ASN A 160 13.56 -25.02 -24.36
C ASN A 160 13.36 -23.70 -25.12
N SER A 161 12.19 -23.07 -25.00
CA SER A 161 11.91 -21.80 -25.66
C SER A 161 10.85 -20.99 -24.93
N PHE A 162 10.84 -19.69 -25.18
CA PHE A 162 9.84 -18.75 -24.72
C PHE A 162 9.68 -17.62 -25.74
N LYS A 163 8.59 -16.85 -25.65
CA LYS A 163 8.40 -15.67 -26.49
C LYS A 163 8.61 -14.38 -25.70
N ILE A 164 9.06 -13.37 -26.42
CA ILE A 164 9.14 -11.97 -25.98
C ILE A 164 8.56 -11.07 -27.09
N THR A 165 8.21 -9.85 -26.74
CA THR A 165 7.84 -8.82 -27.72
C THR A 165 8.91 -7.73 -27.75
N ALA A 166 9.58 -7.55 -28.87
CA ALA A 166 10.55 -6.48 -29.07
C ALA A 166 9.85 -5.11 -29.13
N PRO A 167 10.52 -3.99 -28.77
CA PRO A 167 9.93 -2.64 -28.84
C PRO A 167 9.71 -2.15 -30.28
N ILE A 168 10.33 -2.82 -31.23
CA ILE A 168 10.22 -2.53 -32.67
C ILE A 168 9.95 -3.80 -33.45
N VAL A 169 9.33 -3.68 -34.59
CA VAL A 169 9.12 -4.79 -35.52
C VAL A 169 10.41 -5.13 -36.28
N ALA A 170 10.59 -6.38 -36.65
CA ALA A 170 11.66 -6.81 -37.52
C ALA A 170 11.48 -6.22 -38.92
N VAL A 171 12.38 -5.36 -39.38
CA VAL A 171 12.30 -4.64 -40.66
C VAL A 171 12.87 -5.44 -41.82
N ASN A 172 13.86 -6.30 -41.57
CA ASN A 172 14.51 -7.15 -42.56
C ASN A 172 13.95 -8.58 -42.50
N PRO A 173 14.29 -9.45 -43.50
CA PRO A 173 13.91 -10.84 -43.44
C PRO A 173 14.32 -11.51 -42.12
N GLY A 174 13.38 -12.22 -41.52
CA GLY A 174 13.61 -12.99 -40.30
C GLY A 174 14.48 -14.23 -40.53
N GLY A 175 14.58 -15.05 -39.53
CA GLY A 175 15.32 -16.31 -39.57
C GLY A 175 15.11 -17.14 -38.32
N SER A 176 15.42 -18.42 -38.39
CA SER A 176 15.38 -19.34 -37.27
C SER A 176 16.76 -19.53 -36.66
N ALA A 177 16.82 -19.64 -35.33
CA ALA A 177 18.04 -19.83 -34.54
C ALA A 177 19.15 -18.82 -34.86
N THR A 178 18.78 -17.55 -35.09
CA THR A 178 19.70 -16.45 -35.40
C THR A 178 19.96 -15.61 -34.16
N GLY A 179 21.03 -14.80 -34.19
CA GLY A 179 21.43 -14.00 -33.04
C GLY A 179 22.07 -14.85 -31.94
N GLN A 180 22.75 -14.19 -31.02
CA GLN A 180 23.33 -14.82 -29.84
C GLN A 180 23.30 -13.85 -28.66
N ALA A 181 22.68 -14.27 -27.56
CA ALA A 181 22.58 -13.46 -26.35
C ALA A 181 22.72 -14.29 -25.08
N THR A 182 23.16 -13.66 -24.01
CA THR A 182 23.07 -14.21 -22.65
C THR A 182 21.88 -13.63 -21.92
N VAL A 183 21.20 -14.45 -21.12
CA VAL A 183 19.95 -14.10 -20.44
C VAL A 183 20.17 -14.06 -18.94
N LYS A 184 19.71 -12.97 -18.31
CA LYS A 184 19.59 -12.87 -16.85
C LYS A 184 18.15 -12.58 -16.47
N PRO A 185 17.52 -13.42 -15.64
CA PRO A 185 16.19 -13.12 -15.13
C PRO A 185 16.26 -12.08 -14.01
N TYR A 186 15.15 -11.37 -13.81
CA TYR A 186 14.95 -10.61 -12.58
C TYR A 186 14.88 -11.55 -11.39
N VAL A 187 15.28 -11.07 -10.21
CA VAL A 187 15.01 -11.80 -8.97
C VAL A 187 13.50 -11.99 -8.81
N GLU A 188 13.10 -13.12 -8.28
CA GLU A 188 11.71 -13.43 -8.01
C GLU A 188 11.30 -12.77 -6.70
N VAL A 189 10.37 -11.83 -6.76
CA VAL A 189 9.86 -11.11 -5.59
C VAL A 189 8.73 -11.90 -4.93
N GLY A 190 7.86 -12.49 -5.74
CA GLY A 190 6.68 -13.23 -5.31
C GLY A 190 5.45 -12.89 -6.14
N PRO A 191 4.30 -13.51 -5.86
CA PRO A 191 3.08 -13.28 -6.61
C PRO A 191 2.52 -11.87 -6.34
N THR A 192 1.81 -11.34 -7.34
CA THR A 192 1.08 -10.06 -7.20
C THR A 192 -0.08 -10.18 -6.22
N PHE A 193 -0.70 -11.34 -6.15
CA PHE A 193 -1.82 -11.65 -5.27
C PHE A 193 -1.42 -12.72 -4.27
N GLN A 194 -2.02 -12.68 -3.08
CA GLN A 194 -1.90 -13.78 -2.14
C GLN A 194 -2.60 -15.03 -2.70
N THR A 195 -1.92 -16.16 -2.66
CA THR A 195 -2.47 -17.42 -3.15
C THR A 195 -2.83 -18.30 -1.95
N ALA A 196 -4.07 -18.77 -1.86
CA ALA A 196 -4.45 -19.75 -0.85
C ALA A 196 -3.78 -21.10 -1.17
N GLY A 197 -2.84 -21.51 -0.31
CA GLY A 197 -2.04 -22.73 -0.54
C GLY A 197 -2.77 -24.05 -0.26
N TYR A 198 -3.70 -24.03 0.69
CA TYR A 198 -4.46 -25.20 1.14
C TYR A 198 -5.94 -24.86 1.35
N GLY A 199 -6.83 -25.81 1.04
CA GLY A 199 -8.26 -25.72 1.31
C GLY A 199 -9.13 -26.20 0.16
N TRP A 200 -10.43 -26.33 0.43
CA TRP A 200 -11.44 -26.62 -0.57
C TRP A 200 -11.54 -25.42 -1.54
N SER A 201 -11.51 -25.63 -2.84
CA SER A 201 -11.52 -24.62 -3.91
C SER A 201 -10.20 -23.90 -4.20
N THR A 202 -9.08 -24.31 -3.67
CA THR A 202 -7.80 -23.65 -3.97
C THR A 202 -7.25 -23.97 -5.36
N TYR A 203 -7.78 -24.99 -6.05
CA TYR A 203 -7.40 -25.40 -7.40
C TYR A 203 -8.54 -26.09 -8.16
N LEU A 204 -8.36 -26.17 -9.51
CA LEU A 204 -9.31 -26.87 -10.37
C LEU A 204 -9.42 -28.35 -10.03
N TRP A 205 -10.63 -28.90 -10.06
CA TRP A 205 -10.89 -30.32 -9.98
C TRP A 205 -10.21 -31.03 -11.16
N GLY A 206 -9.21 -31.84 -10.89
CA GLY A 206 -8.47 -32.58 -11.92
C GLY A 206 -7.01 -32.19 -12.10
N ASP A 207 -6.47 -31.27 -11.31
CA ASP A 207 -5.07 -30.81 -11.39
C ASP A 207 -4.04 -31.85 -10.90
N SER A 208 -4.49 -32.93 -10.25
CA SER A 208 -3.68 -34.09 -9.88
C SER A 208 -4.55 -35.35 -9.73
N THR A 209 -3.92 -36.53 -9.70
CA THR A 209 -4.61 -37.78 -9.45
C THR A 209 -5.13 -37.86 -8.01
N TRP A 210 -6.31 -38.41 -7.82
CA TRP A 210 -6.92 -38.64 -6.49
C TRP A 210 -5.93 -39.35 -5.55
N GLY A 211 -5.70 -38.75 -4.38
CA GLY A 211 -4.81 -39.35 -3.38
C GLY A 211 -3.33 -38.96 -3.51
N THR A 212 -2.97 -38.10 -4.46
CA THR A 212 -1.60 -37.59 -4.58
C THR A 212 -1.48 -36.29 -3.82
N GLU A 213 -0.64 -36.26 -2.81
CA GLU A 213 -0.29 -35.07 -2.04
C GLU A 213 0.44 -34.06 -2.95
N ARG A 214 0.07 -32.80 -2.85
CA ARG A 214 0.72 -31.72 -3.57
C ARG A 214 2.09 -31.42 -2.97
N THR A 215 3.08 -31.23 -3.81
CA THR A 215 4.42 -30.81 -3.35
C THR A 215 4.34 -29.39 -2.80
N VAL A 216 4.61 -29.22 -1.52
CA VAL A 216 4.61 -27.94 -0.77
C VAL A 216 5.50 -26.87 -1.42
N SER A 217 6.54 -27.29 -2.16
CA SER A 217 7.51 -26.42 -2.83
C SER A 217 6.94 -25.53 -3.96
N ASN A 218 5.73 -25.80 -4.43
CA ASN A 218 5.08 -25.03 -5.51
C ASN A 218 3.99 -24.08 -5.02
N VAL A 219 3.81 -23.93 -3.70
CA VAL A 219 2.77 -23.11 -3.12
C VAL A 219 3.39 -21.87 -2.49
N ILE A 220 3.42 -20.79 -3.26
CA ILE A 220 3.76 -19.47 -2.73
C ILE A 220 2.47 -18.90 -2.11
N LEU A 221 2.47 -18.73 -0.79
CA LEU A 221 1.29 -18.31 -0.02
C LEU A 221 1.23 -16.78 0.13
N ASP A 222 2.36 -16.15 0.36
CA ASP A 222 2.44 -14.73 0.67
C ASP A 222 2.67 -13.90 -0.60
N PRO A 223 2.06 -12.71 -0.73
CA PRO A 223 2.34 -11.81 -1.84
C PRO A 223 3.78 -11.33 -1.80
N GLY A 224 4.37 -11.10 -2.98
CA GLY A 224 5.70 -10.51 -3.09
C GLY A 224 5.76 -9.15 -2.39
N ASN A 225 6.68 -9.00 -1.46
CA ASN A 225 6.85 -7.80 -0.66
C ASN A 225 8.32 -7.42 -0.52
N TRP A 226 8.56 -6.15 -0.22
CA TRP A 226 9.88 -5.59 0.04
C TRP A 226 9.94 -4.94 1.42
N SER A 227 11.11 -4.95 2.03
CA SER A 227 11.48 -3.96 3.03
C SER A 227 12.56 -3.05 2.45
N LEU A 228 12.36 -1.75 2.59
CA LEU A 228 13.25 -0.72 2.06
C LEU A 228 13.70 0.16 3.22
N ASP A 229 15.01 0.38 3.32
CA ASP A 229 15.57 1.27 4.32
C ASP A 229 16.86 1.93 3.81
N ASN A 230 17.35 2.94 4.51
CA ASN A 230 18.50 3.74 4.11
C ASN A 230 19.64 3.60 5.11
N PHE A 231 20.79 3.16 4.63
CA PHE A 231 22.05 3.12 5.38
C PHE A 231 23.00 4.22 4.88
N GLY A 232 22.65 5.46 5.17
CA GLY A 232 23.39 6.64 4.67
C GLY A 232 23.11 6.91 3.19
N GLU A 233 24.06 6.65 2.30
CA GLU A 233 23.85 6.75 0.84
C GLU A 233 23.39 5.44 0.21
N VAL A 234 23.43 4.35 0.98
CA VAL A 234 23.11 3.01 0.49
C VAL A 234 21.66 2.67 0.79
N LEU A 235 20.85 2.48 -0.24
CA LEU A 235 19.53 1.87 -0.13
C LEU A 235 19.71 0.38 0.17
N VAL A 236 19.08 -0.10 1.22
CA VAL A 236 18.98 -1.52 1.56
C VAL A 236 17.59 -2.00 1.17
N ALA A 237 17.51 -3.01 0.33
CA ALA A 237 16.26 -3.57 -0.17
C ALA A 237 16.25 -5.09 0.03
N THR A 238 15.30 -5.59 0.81
CA THR A 238 15.18 -7.03 1.10
C THR A 238 13.85 -7.55 0.59
N ILE A 239 13.90 -8.64 -0.16
CA ILE A 239 12.70 -9.38 -0.58
C ILE A 239 12.21 -10.21 0.61
N PHE A 240 10.91 -10.23 0.81
CA PHE A 240 10.27 -11.03 1.84
C PHE A 240 10.67 -12.51 1.75
N ASN A 241 11.17 -13.08 2.85
CA ASN A 241 11.78 -14.42 2.93
C ASN A 241 12.91 -14.65 1.91
N GLY A 242 13.59 -13.60 1.50
CA GLY A 242 14.61 -13.65 0.46
C GLY A 242 15.87 -12.88 0.79
N LYS A 243 16.64 -12.61 -0.25
CA LYS A 243 17.94 -11.94 -0.18
C LYS A 243 17.80 -10.44 0.04
N THR A 244 18.83 -9.87 0.62
CA THR A 244 19.04 -8.42 0.74
C THR A 244 19.93 -7.92 -0.39
N PHE A 245 19.56 -6.80 -0.97
CA PHE A 245 20.26 -6.11 -2.04
C PHE A 245 20.59 -4.69 -1.59
N THR A 246 21.65 -4.12 -2.15
CA THR A 246 22.02 -2.73 -1.90
C THR A 246 22.17 -1.96 -3.21
N TRP A 247 21.82 -0.67 -3.14
CA TRP A 247 22.04 0.28 -4.21
C TRP A 247 22.62 1.58 -3.63
N ASN A 248 23.70 2.09 -4.24
CA ASN A 248 24.45 3.22 -3.70
C ASN A 248 24.19 4.50 -4.52
N ALA A 249 23.54 5.49 -3.89
CA ALA A 249 23.26 6.81 -4.48
C ALA A 249 24.55 7.60 -4.77
N GLY A 250 25.64 7.35 -4.05
CA GLY A 250 26.94 8.00 -4.24
C GLY A 250 27.75 7.51 -5.45
N ALA A 251 27.33 6.42 -6.09
CA ALA A 251 28.03 5.84 -7.25
C ALA A 251 28.07 6.81 -8.45
N THR A 252 28.94 6.53 -9.40
CA THR A 252 28.97 7.25 -10.68
C THR A 252 27.79 6.79 -11.54
N ASN A 253 26.92 7.73 -11.95
CA ASN A 253 25.68 7.43 -12.69
C ASN A 253 24.78 6.40 -11.99
N PRO A 254 24.38 6.60 -10.73
CA PRO A 254 23.74 5.58 -9.92
C PRO A 254 22.44 5.04 -10.55
N ARG A 255 21.74 5.85 -11.31
CA ARG A 255 20.45 5.50 -11.96
C ARG A 255 20.58 4.44 -13.08
N THR A 256 21.78 4.19 -13.57
CA THR A 256 22.07 3.15 -14.57
C THR A 256 22.57 1.84 -13.92
N ILE A 257 22.74 1.84 -12.59
CA ILE A 257 23.27 0.71 -11.84
C ILE A 257 22.10 -0.01 -11.16
N ARG A 258 22.01 -1.32 -11.33
CA ARG A 258 21.03 -2.16 -10.64
C ARG A 258 21.45 -2.45 -9.21
N ALA A 259 20.49 -2.63 -8.32
CA ALA A 259 20.74 -3.13 -6.98
C ALA A 259 21.38 -4.52 -7.04
N SER A 260 22.26 -4.82 -6.12
CA SER A 260 23.07 -6.03 -6.16
C SER A 260 23.36 -6.57 -4.76
N THR A 261 23.69 -7.85 -4.68
CA THR A 261 24.23 -8.50 -3.49
C THR A 261 25.75 -8.39 -3.39
N THR A 262 26.43 -7.83 -4.39
CA THR A 262 27.89 -7.80 -4.52
C THR A 262 28.43 -6.40 -4.75
N THR A 263 27.87 -5.41 -4.05
CA THR A 263 28.44 -4.06 -4.03
C THR A 263 29.68 -4.01 -3.11
N PRO A 264 30.54 -2.99 -3.21
CA PRO A 264 31.63 -2.79 -2.25
C PRO A 264 31.15 -2.74 -0.79
N ASP A 265 29.90 -2.33 -0.59
CA ASP A 265 29.29 -2.13 0.72
C ASP A 265 28.56 -3.38 1.25
N PHE A 266 28.39 -4.43 0.43
CA PHE A 266 27.65 -5.63 0.79
C PHE A 266 28.23 -6.89 0.13
N ASN A 267 28.54 -7.92 0.93
CA ASN A 267 29.12 -9.18 0.47
C ASN A 267 28.24 -10.36 0.85
N THR A 268 27.69 -11.06 -0.14
CA THR A 268 26.78 -12.21 0.05
C THR A 268 27.38 -13.37 0.86
N ASN A 269 28.69 -13.54 0.86
CA ASN A 269 29.33 -14.66 1.56
C ASN A 269 29.36 -14.47 3.08
N ALA A 270 29.07 -13.26 3.57
CA ALA A 270 29.09 -12.90 4.98
C ALA A 270 27.71 -12.53 5.53
N ASN A 271 26.72 -12.35 4.65
CA ASN A 271 25.40 -11.80 4.99
C ASN A 271 24.32 -12.89 4.96
N PRO A 272 23.25 -12.73 5.76
CA PRO A 272 22.09 -13.61 5.68
C PRO A 272 21.52 -13.65 4.26
N THR A 273 21.16 -14.85 3.81
CA THR A 273 20.62 -15.10 2.47
C THR A 273 19.10 -15.22 2.43
N ALA A 274 18.47 -15.35 3.61
CA ALA A 274 17.02 -15.30 3.77
C ALA A 274 16.65 -14.53 5.03
N SER A 275 15.74 -13.56 4.86
CA SER A 275 15.16 -12.78 5.96
C SER A 275 13.73 -12.42 5.62
N ARG A 276 12.85 -12.37 6.60
CA ARG A 276 11.49 -11.89 6.37
C ARG A 276 11.50 -10.42 5.95
N PHE A 277 12.25 -9.60 6.67
CA PHE A 277 12.50 -8.19 6.35
C PHE A 277 13.73 -7.65 7.10
N THR A 278 14.14 -6.46 6.74
CA THR A 278 15.27 -5.77 7.35
C THR A 278 14.88 -4.36 7.79
N LEU A 279 15.62 -3.82 8.75
CA LEU A 279 15.50 -2.46 9.25
C LEU A 279 16.87 -1.93 9.65
N VAL A 280 17.17 -0.69 9.34
CA VAL A 280 18.35 0.03 9.82
C VAL A 280 18.01 0.75 11.11
N SER A 281 18.84 0.59 12.14
CA SER A 281 18.75 1.39 13.35
C SER A 281 19.36 2.78 13.10
N ASP A 282 18.55 3.82 13.12
CA ASP A 282 18.96 5.19 12.77
C ASP A 282 20.06 5.74 13.70
N ARG A 283 19.96 5.45 15.00
CA ARG A 283 20.87 5.98 16.00
C ARG A 283 22.26 5.37 15.93
N ASP A 284 22.31 4.06 15.82
CA ASP A 284 23.53 3.28 16.02
C ASP A 284 24.01 2.61 14.76
N ARG A 285 23.24 2.74 13.66
CA ARG A 285 23.51 2.23 12.31
C ARG A 285 23.93 0.77 12.28
N HIS A 286 23.03 -0.06 12.83
CA HIS A 286 23.07 -1.51 12.66
C HIS A 286 21.99 -1.93 11.66
N LEU A 287 22.28 -2.87 10.80
CA LEU A 287 21.27 -3.50 9.95
C LEU A 287 20.71 -4.73 10.68
N PHE A 288 19.41 -4.70 10.99
CA PHE A 288 18.68 -5.81 11.54
C PHE A 288 18.08 -6.68 10.47
N HIS A 289 18.20 -7.99 10.62
CA HIS A 289 17.53 -9.03 9.86
C HIS A 289 16.53 -9.73 10.78
N PHE A 290 15.25 -9.65 10.48
CA PHE A 290 14.17 -10.26 11.24
C PHE A 290 13.67 -11.54 10.57
N GLY A 291 13.39 -12.58 11.37
CA GLY A 291 12.99 -13.89 10.85
C GLY A 291 14.01 -14.49 9.91
N THR A 292 15.27 -14.50 10.33
CA THR A 292 16.41 -14.87 9.49
C THR A 292 17.02 -16.22 9.87
N GLU A 293 18.06 -16.60 9.14
CA GLU A 293 18.83 -17.84 9.34
C GLU A 293 19.56 -17.84 10.68
N THR A 294 19.52 -18.95 11.40
CA THR A 294 20.35 -19.16 12.60
C THR A 294 21.83 -19.41 12.22
N THR A 295 22.06 -20.00 11.04
CA THR A 295 23.39 -20.16 10.43
C THR A 295 23.44 -19.36 9.14
N VAL A 296 24.30 -18.36 9.06
CA VAL A 296 24.40 -17.49 7.88
C VAL A 296 24.74 -18.32 6.63
N GLY A 297 23.97 -18.12 5.56
CA GLY A 297 24.13 -18.79 4.27
C GLY A 297 23.41 -20.15 4.17
N ASP A 298 22.68 -20.57 5.20
CA ASP A 298 21.88 -21.79 5.19
C ASP A 298 20.39 -21.47 5.38
N THR A 299 19.67 -21.33 4.27
CA THR A 299 18.24 -21.00 4.26
C THR A 299 17.36 -22.04 4.95
N THR A 300 17.85 -23.27 5.12
CA THR A 300 17.11 -24.35 5.83
C THR A 300 17.06 -24.12 7.34
N THR A 301 17.91 -23.22 7.86
CA THR A 301 17.95 -22.84 9.27
C THR A 301 17.19 -21.58 9.60
N GLN A 302 16.36 -21.07 8.69
CA GLN A 302 15.57 -19.87 8.89
C GLN A 302 14.55 -20.09 10.02
N ASP A 303 14.57 -19.23 11.05
CA ASP A 303 13.62 -19.19 12.14
C ASP A 303 12.83 -17.87 12.10
N PRO A 304 11.49 -17.89 11.93
CA PRO A 304 10.66 -16.69 11.85
C PRO A 304 10.72 -15.76 13.07
N MET A 305 11.24 -16.24 14.21
CA MET A 305 11.38 -15.48 15.46
C MET A 305 12.82 -15.06 15.76
N PHE A 306 13.77 -15.43 14.90
CA PHE A 306 15.18 -15.14 15.10
C PHE A 306 15.55 -13.78 14.53
N VAL A 307 16.36 -13.04 15.29
CA VAL A 307 16.85 -11.72 14.92
C VAL A 307 18.38 -11.73 14.89
N ARG A 308 18.94 -11.18 13.84
CA ARG A 308 20.37 -10.98 13.68
C ARG A 308 20.63 -9.52 13.31
N PHE A 309 21.67 -8.92 13.88
CA PHE A 309 22.05 -7.55 13.54
C PHE A 309 23.54 -7.46 13.21
N SER A 310 23.86 -6.55 12.31
CA SER A 310 25.23 -6.29 11.86
C SER A 310 26.06 -5.64 12.96
N SER A 311 27.37 -5.58 12.75
CA SER A 311 28.22 -4.66 13.53
C SER A 311 27.89 -3.21 13.20
N GLN A 312 28.10 -2.32 14.16
CA GLN A 312 27.87 -0.88 14.00
C GLN A 312 28.61 -0.33 12.77
N GLU A 313 27.93 0.52 11.99
CA GLU A 313 28.45 1.16 10.78
C GLU A 313 28.96 0.17 9.72
N ASN A 314 28.54 -1.10 9.75
CA ASN A 314 29.05 -2.13 8.86
C ASN A 314 27.96 -3.09 8.38
N LEU A 315 27.78 -3.20 7.08
CA LEU A 315 26.79 -4.05 6.44
C LEU A 315 27.26 -5.51 6.21
N ASN A 316 28.52 -5.84 6.52
CA ASN A 316 29.12 -7.12 6.15
C ASN A 316 29.55 -7.99 7.33
N ILE A 317 29.38 -7.55 8.58
CA ILE A 317 29.81 -8.28 9.76
C ILE A 317 28.60 -8.67 10.59
N TYR A 318 28.25 -9.95 10.58
CA TYR A 318 27.11 -10.54 11.30
C TYR A 318 27.48 -11.64 12.28
N THR A 319 28.75 -12.06 12.29
CA THR A 319 29.24 -13.05 13.25
C THR A 319 29.71 -12.34 14.52
N PRO A 320 29.12 -12.61 15.70
CA PRO A 320 29.52 -11.99 16.94
C PRO A 320 30.96 -12.37 17.32
N THR A 321 31.76 -11.38 17.70
CA THR A 321 33.12 -11.55 18.24
C THR A 321 33.34 -10.62 19.41
N ALA A 322 34.42 -10.82 20.18
CA ALA A 322 34.73 -9.96 21.30
C ALA A 322 35.08 -8.50 20.90
N THR A 323 35.31 -8.24 19.61
CA THR A 323 35.77 -6.94 19.11
C THR A 323 34.75 -6.21 18.24
N ASN A 324 33.59 -6.81 17.98
CA ASN A 324 32.52 -6.17 17.19
C ASN A 324 31.21 -6.09 17.99
N THR A 325 30.22 -5.38 17.45
CA THR A 325 28.91 -5.20 18.08
C THR A 325 27.82 -6.05 17.41
N ALA A 326 28.18 -6.93 16.47
CA ALA A 326 27.22 -7.86 15.86
C ALA A 326 26.64 -8.83 16.89
N GLY A 327 25.40 -9.23 16.71
CA GLY A 327 24.77 -10.13 17.64
C GLY A 327 23.51 -10.79 17.11
N THR A 328 22.95 -11.67 17.93
CA THR A 328 21.73 -12.40 17.64
C THR A 328 20.91 -12.60 18.89
N PHE A 329 19.60 -12.69 18.73
CA PHE A 329 18.68 -13.13 19.79
C PHE A 329 17.42 -13.73 19.13
N ARG A 330 16.63 -14.43 19.95
CA ARG A 330 15.35 -14.97 19.54
C ARG A 330 14.24 -14.36 20.41
N LEU A 331 13.12 -13.97 19.79
CA LEU A 331 11.93 -13.52 20.53
C LEU A 331 11.13 -14.76 21.01
N ASP A 332 10.51 -14.64 22.19
CA ASP A 332 9.92 -15.80 22.87
C ASP A 332 8.40 -15.96 22.60
N THR A 333 7.67 -14.85 22.35
CA THR A 333 6.21 -14.86 22.24
C THR A 333 5.76 -14.59 20.81
N GLY A 334 5.09 -15.54 20.20
CA GLY A 334 4.59 -15.51 18.84
C GLY A 334 5.14 -16.66 18.00
N ASN A 335 4.67 -16.72 16.75
CA ASN A 335 5.10 -17.71 15.76
C ASN A 335 5.99 -17.07 14.68
N LYS A 336 5.79 -15.80 14.42
CA LYS A 336 6.55 -15.03 13.41
C LYS A 336 6.67 -13.56 13.81
N ILE A 337 7.80 -12.95 13.49
CA ILE A 337 7.96 -11.51 13.53
C ILE A 337 7.23 -10.94 12.31
N THR A 338 6.29 -10.02 12.55
CA THR A 338 5.42 -9.49 11.50
C THR A 338 5.88 -8.12 11.02
N ALA A 339 6.22 -7.21 11.93
CA ALA A 339 6.64 -5.85 11.58
C ALA A 339 7.75 -5.34 12.50
N ALA A 340 8.55 -4.40 12.02
CA ALA A 340 9.46 -3.61 12.84
C ALA A 340 9.52 -2.18 12.34
N LEU A 341 9.68 -1.24 13.27
CA LEU A 341 9.67 0.19 13.01
C LEU A 341 10.77 0.88 13.83
N GLN A 342 11.37 1.89 13.25
CA GLN A 342 12.26 2.79 13.98
C GLN A 342 11.43 3.77 14.82
N GLY A 343 11.58 3.74 16.14
CA GLY A 343 11.15 4.78 17.07
C GLY A 343 12.26 5.78 17.32
N LYS A 344 12.02 6.75 18.22
CA LYS A 344 12.98 7.82 18.47
C LYS A 344 14.33 7.33 19.02
N ASP A 345 14.32 6.39 19.96
CA ASP A 345 15.51 5.85 20.62
C ASP A 345 15.45 4.32 20.77
N TYR A 346 14.61 3.67 20.00
CA TYR A 346 14.37 2.22 20.05
C TYR A 346 13.88 1.69 18.72
N VAL A 347 14.06 0.41 18.51
CA VAL A 347 13.37 -0.35 17.45
C VAL A 347 12.15 -1.03 18.08
N PHE A 348 10.98 -0.77 17.54
CA PHE A 348 9.73 -1.39 17.96
C PHE A 348 9.46 -2.59 17.08
N VAL A 349 9.29 -3.76 17.66
CA VAL A 349 9.10 -5.01 16.93
C VAL A 349 7.78 -5.65 17.33
N LEU A 350 7.01 -6.04 16.31
CA LEU A 350 5.73 -6.69 16.46
C LEU A 350 5.82 -8.12 15.94
N THR A 351 5.32 -9.05 16.73
CA THR A 351 5.05 -10.41 16.27
C THR A 351 3.57 -10.55 15.91
N ASP A 352 3.15 -11.73 15.55
CA ASP A 352 1.73 -12.07 15.38
C ASP A 352 0.93 -12.05 16.69
N LEU A 353 1.58 -12.03 17.87
CA LEU A 353 0.92 -12.05 19.19
C LEU A 353 1.37 -10.94 20.14
N ALA A 354 2.58 -10.44 20.03
CA ALA A 354 3.21 -9.59 21.05
C ALA A 354 3.96 -8.39 20.46
N ALA A 355 4.25 -7.43 21.33
CA ALA A 355 5.06 -6.26 21.03
C ALA A 355 6.33 -6.21 21.88
N TYR A 356 7.45 -5.85 21.25
CA TYR A 356 8.77 -5.74 21.87
C TYR A 356 9.40 -4.38 21.58
N VAL A 357 10.24 -3.95 22.50
CA VAL A 357 11.14 -2.80 22.35
C VAL A 357 12.57 -3.30 22.40
N ILE A 358 13.35 -2.97 21.39
CA ILE A 358 14.78 -3.21 21.32
C ILE A 358 15.47 -1.87 21.47
N GLN A 359 16.34 -1.75 22.48
CA GLN A 359 17.03 -0.51 22.80
C GLN A 359 18.54 -0.74 22.85
N PHE A 360 19.30 0.16 22.24
CA PHE A 360 20.76 0.13 22.32
C PHE A 360 21.23 0.47 23.74
N VAL A 361 22.02 -0.42 24.31
CA VAL A 361 22.58 -0.29 25.67
C VAL A 361 24.10 -0.24 25.66
N GLY A 362 24.72 -0.52 24.52
CA GLY A 362 26.17 -0.56 24.37
C GLY A 362 26.82 -1.89 24.82
N PRO A 363 28.13 -2.02 24.56
CA PRO A 363 28.87 -3.22 24.94
C PRO A 363 28.78 -3.53 26.45
N PRO A 364 28.76 -4.82 26.84
CA PRO A 364 28.94 -6.01 26.02
C PRO A 364 27.67 -6.55 25.36
N PHE A 365 26.48 -6.06 25.71
CA PHE A 365 25.22 -6.64 25.27
C PHE A 365 24.66 -6.03 23.97
N THR A 366 25.19 -4.89 23.52
CA THR A 366 24.78 -4.10 22.37
C THR A 366 23.32 -3.65 22.45
N PHE A 367 22.35 -4.57 22.48
CA PHE A 367 20.93 -4.30 22.60
C PHE A 367 20.27 -5.02 23.76
N SER A 368 19.33 -4.35 24.42
CA SER A 368 18.37 -4.97 25.34
C SER A 368 17.04 -5.20 24.63
N VAL A 369 16.40 -6.31 24.94
CA VAL A 369 15.10 -6.70 24.37
C VAL A 369 14.08 -6.79 25.50
N ARG A 370 12.96 -6.11 25.38
CA ARG A 370 11.91 -6.11 26.39
C ARG A 370 10.54 -6.28 25.73
N GLN A 371 9.77 -7.26 26.17
CA GLN A 371 8.36 -7.39 25.81
C GLN A 371 7.54 -6.29 26.51
N VAL A 372 6.71 -5.59 25.76
CA VAL A 372 5.90 -4.45 26.23
C VAL A 372 4.40 -4.67 26.10
N GLY A 373 3.98 -5.71 25.36
CA GLY A 373 2.57 -6.07 25.18
C GLY A 373 2.38 -7.52 24.78
N THR A 374 1.21 -8.06 25.11
CA THR A 374 0.73 -9.39 24.72
C THR A 374 -0.67 -9.27 24.13
N ASN A 375 -1.07 -10.20 23.25
CA ASN A 375 -2.36 -10.19 22.56
C ASN A 375 -2.59 -8.86 21.80
N CYS A 376 -1.54 -8.36 21.18
CA CYS A 376 -1.54 -7.10 20.44
C CYS A 376 -0.72 -7.22 19.15
N GLY A 377 -0.70 -8.41 18.55
CA GLY A 377 0.06 -8.70 17.34
C GLY A 377 -0.33 -7.81 16.16
N CYS A 378 0.54 -7.72 15.16
CA CYS A 378 0.32 -6.94 13.95
C CYS A 378 -0.15 -7.83 12.80
N ILE A 379 -1.06 -7.31 11.97
CA ILE A 379 -1.66 -8.08 10.88
C ILE A 379 -0.70 -8.27 9.70
N ALA A 380 0.13 -7.26 9.37
CA ALA A 380 1.01 -7.27 8.20
C ALA A 380 2.30 -6.48 8.43
N GLN A 381 3.29 -6.69 7.58
CA GLN A 381 4.60 -6.05 7.66
C GLN A 381 4.53 -4.51 7.66
N HIS A 382 3.68 -3.94 6.82
CA HIS A 382 3.52 -2.50 6.68
C HIS A 382 2.25 -1.94 7.36
N ALA A 383 1.60 -2.72 8.26
CA ALA A 383 0.38 -2.32 8.94
C ALA A 383 0.61 -1.49 10.21
N ALA A 384 1.84 -1.04 10.44
CA ALA A 384 2.22 -0.22 11.58
C ALA A 384 2.94 1.06 11.13
N SER A 385 2.71 2.17 11.84
CA SER A 385 3.31 3.48 11.55
C SER A 385 3.77 4.18 12.83
N TYR A 386 4.93 4.84 12.75
CA TYR A 386 5.44 5.72 13.82
C TYR A 386 5.16 7.17 13.46
N VAL A 387 4.44 7.88 14.32
CA VAL A 387 4.15 9.30 14.14
C VAL A 387 3.95 9.98 15.50
N ASN A 388 4.41 11.22 15.61
CA ASN A 388 4.26 12.06 16.81
C ASN A 388 4.70 11.37 18.13
N GLY A 389 5.75 10.54 18.06
CA GLY A 389 6.31 9.87 19.25
C GLY A 389 5.59 8.57 19.64
N ALA A 390 4.58 8.16 18.92
CA ALA A 390 3.82 6.93 19.16
C ALA A 390 3.83 6.00 17.94
N VAL A 391 3.74 4.70 18.20
CA VAL A 391 3.51 3.68 17.17
C VAL A 391 2.03 3.33 17.15
N TYR A 392 1.43 3.26 15.98
CA TYR A 392 0.05 2.84 15.76
C TYR A 392 0.02 1.65 14.82
N TRP A 393 -0.79 0.62 15.11
CA TRP A 393 -0.90 -0.55 14.24
C TRP A 393 -2.28 -1.20 14.26
N MET A 394 -2.56 -1.93 13.19
CA MET A 394 -3.75 -2.78 13.04
C MET A 394 -3.43 -4.19 13.50
N SER A 395 -4.28 -4.76 14.33
CA SER A 395 -4.10 -6.13 14.84
C SER A 395 -4.70 -7.17 13.90
N GLY A 396 -4.07 -8.35 13.86
CA GLY A 396 -4.59 -9.52 13.15
C GLY A 396 -5.82 -10.16 13.80
N GLU A 397 -6.00 -9.96 15.09
CA GLU A 397 -7.16 -10.46 15.85
C GLU A 397 -8.36 -9.50 15.83
N GLY A 398 -8.21 -8.36 15.18
CA GLY A 398 -9.17 -7.25 15.17
C GLY A 398 -8.76 -6.13 16.12
N GLY A 399 -9.19 -4.90 15.78
CA GLY A 399 -8.89 -3.70 16.57
C GLY A 399 -7.57 -3.02 16.21
N PHE A 400 -7.35 -1.90 16.87
CA PHE A 400 -6.20 -1.04 16.67
C PHE A 400 -5.50 -0.79 18.00
N PHE A 401 -4.19 -0.69 17.96
CA PHE A 401 -3.37 -0.44 19.14
C PHE A 401 -2.43 0.74 18.93
N MET A 402 -1.99 1.30 20.04
CA MET A 402 -0.93 2.31 20.07
C MET A 402 0.09 2.01 21.17
N TYR A 403 1.33 2.50 20.96
CA TYR A 403 2.39 2.49 21.94
C TYR A 403 3.00 3.89 22.08
N ASP A 404 2.89 4.46 23.28
CA ASP A 404 3.45 5.75 23.68
C ASP A 404 4.38 5.64 24.90
N GLY A 405 4.95 4.45 25.12
CA GLY A 405 5.62 3.99 26.33
C GLY A 405 4.90 2.83 27.00
N THR A 406 3.60 2.68 26.73
CA THR A 406 2.76 1.54 27.11
C THR A 406 1.85 1.14 25.95
N VAL A 407 1.58 -0.15 25.80
CA VAL A 407 0.62 -0.64 24.79
C VAL A 407 -0.81 -0.39 25.27
N LYS A 408 -1.61 0.24 24.41
CA LYS A 408 -3.02 0.55 24.67
C LYS A 408 -3.87 0.17 23.44
N ALA A 409 -5.03 -0.40 23.67
CA ALA A 409 -6.03 -0.52 22.61
C ALA A 409 -6.63 0.86 22.30
N LEU A 410 -6.84 1.16 21.02
CA LEU A 410 -7.52 2.37 20.58
C LEU A 410 -9.02 2.08 20.45
N PRO A 411 -9.88 2.80 21.20
CA PRO A 411 -11.32 2.68 21.00
C PRO A 411 -11.69 3.05 19.55
N CYS A 412 -12.39 2.16 18.87
CA CYS A 412 -12.70 2.34 17.46
C CYS A 412 -14.22 2.26 17.24
N LEU A 413 -14.82 3.36 16.81
CA LEU A 413 -16.25 3.44 16.52
C LEU A 413 -16.63 2.89 15.12
N VAL A 414 -15.65 2.37 14.38
CA VAL A 414 -15.84 1.73 13.06
C VAL A 414 -15.27 0.31 13.03
N GLU A 415 -14.99 -0.29 14.18
CA GLU A 415 -14.31 -1.59 14.31
C GLU A 415 -15.05 -2.71 13.61
N ASP A 416 -16.37 -2.85 13.87
CA ASP A 416 -17.21 -3.87 13.22
C ASP A 416 -17.24 -3.71 11.69
N PHE A 417 -17.23 -2.47 11.20
CA PHE A 417 -17.19 -2.19 9.77
C PHE A 417 -15.90 -2.66 9.12
N VAL A 418 -14.77 -2.56 9.83
CA VAL A 418 -13.44 -2.95 9.31
C VAL A 418 -13.19 -4.43 9.47
N PHE A 419 -13.58 -5.05 10.61
CA PHE A 419 -13.14 -6.42 10.93
C PHE A 419 -14.24 -7.48 10.82
N THR A 420 -15.52 -7.08 10.71
CA THR A 420 -16.63 -8.04 10.69
C THR A 420 -17.15 -8.27 9.28
N THR A 421 -17.15 -9.54 8.86
CA THR A 421 -17.70 -9.95 7.55
C THR A 421 -19.20 -10.32 7.61
N ARG A 422 -19.88 -10.11 8.75
CA ARG A 422 -21.26 -10.58 9.01
C ARG A 422 -22.30 -10.06 8.01
N ASN A 423 -22.10 -8.89 7.43
CA ASN A 423 -22.99 -8.33 6.40
C ASN A 423 -22.41 -8.44 4.99
N GLY A 424 -21.60 -9.44 4.76
CA GLY A 424 -21.24 -9.96 3.45
C GLY A 424 -20.14 -9.21 2.70
N ASP A 425 -19.92 -7.87 2.86
CA ASP A 425 -19.19 -7.21 1.79
C ASP A 425 -18.17 -6.14 2.18
N LEU A 426 -18.01 -5.77 3.45
CA LEU A 426 -17.21 -4.57 3.78
C LEU A 426 -16.03 -4.81 4.72
N GLY A 427 -16.01 -5.90 5.48
CA GLY A 427 -14.90 -6.25 6.36
C GLY A 427 -13.63 -6.63 5.59
N ILE A 428 -12.51 -6.64 6.29
CA ILE A 428 -11.21 -6.99 5.71
C ILE A 428 -11.18 -8.40 5.13
N ASN A 429 -10.51 -8.57 3.98
CA ASN A 429 -10.18 -9.88 3.43
C ASN A 429 -8.92 -10.43 4.13
N TYR A 430 -9.10 -11.29 5.12
CA TYR A 430 -7.98 -11.90 5.85
C TYR A 430 -7.06 -12.75 4.96
N ASN A 431 -7.55 -13.28 3.82
CA ASN A 431 -6.71 -14.03 2.88
C ASN A 431 -5.72 -13.13 2.13
N SER A 432 -5.92 -11.83 2.11
CA SER A 432 -5.03 -10.84 1.50
C SER A 432 -4.52 -9.82 2.53
N ALA A 433 -4.59 -10.15 3.82
CA ALA A 433 -4.24 -9.25 4.91
C ALA A 433 -2.76 -8.81 4.89
N ASP A 434 -1.85 -9.64 4.38
CA ASP A 434 -0.43 -9.30 4.26
C ASP A 434 -0.17 -8.10 3.33
N THR A 435 -1.19 -7.66 2.56
CA THR A 435 -1.10 -6.46 1.73
C THR A 435 -1.44 -5.17 2.46
N VAL A 436 -1.97 -5.23 3.69
CA VAL A 436 -2.35 -4.04 4.47
C VAL A 436 -1.16 -3.09 4.63
N TYR A 437 -1.41 -1.82 4.34
CA TYR A 437 -0.40 -0.77 4.40
C TYR A 437 -0.87 0.38 5.29
N SER A 438 -0.02 0.82 6.19
CA SER A 438 -0.27 1.95 7.09
C SER A 438 0.66 3.11 6.76
N SER A 439 0.15 4.32 6.81
CA SER A 439 0.98 5.53 6.71
C SER A 439 0.39 6.70 7.48
N PRO A 440 1.24 7.54 8.08
CA PRO A 440 0.82 8.83 8.59
C PRO A 440 0.58 9.84 7.48
N ASN A 441 -0.27 10.83 7.75
CA ASN A 441 -0.39 12.09 7.04
C ASN A 441 -0.24 13.22 8.05
N SER A 442 1.00 13.68 8.23
CA SER A 442 1.36 14.68 9.25
C SER A 442 0.72 16.04 9.00
N LEU A 443 0.36 16.36 7.74
CA LEU A 443 -0.34 17.60 7.39
C LEU A 443 -1.69 17.75 8.12
N TYR A 444 -2.33 16.61 8.41
CA TYR A 444 -3.68 16.56 8.97
C TYR A 444 -3.79 15.75 10.27
N THR A 445 -2.65 15.34 10.83
CA THR A 445 -2.59 14.57 12.08
C THR A 445 -3.35 13.24 12.00
N GLU A 446 -3.20 12.55 10.88
CA GLU A 446 -3.90 11.31 10.54
C GLU A 446 -2.94 10.13 10.45
N VAL A 447 -3.43 8.94 10.81
CA VAL A 447 -2.84 7.64 10.45
C VAL A 447 -3.89 6.86 9.69
N THR A 448 -3.53 6.43 8.49
CA THR A 448 -4.45 5.70 7.60
C THR A 448 -3.94 4.28 7.37
N TRP A 449 -4.83 3.30 7.51
CA TRP A 449 -4.61 1.92 7.08
C TRP A 449 -5.41 1.66 5.81
N PHE A 450 -4.69 1.25 4.78
CA PHE A 450 -5.25 0.81 3.51
C PHE A 450 -5.36 -0.71 3.54
N TYR A 451 -6.53 -1.25 3.19
CA TYR A 451 -6.79 -2.68 3.30
C TYR A 451 -7.69 -3.20 2.17
N PRO A 452 -7.59 -4.49 1.80
CA PRO A 452 -8.53 -5.12 0.88
C PRO A 452 -9.82 -5.49 1.62
N LYS A 453 -10.97 -5.12 1.06
CA LYS A 453 -12.26 -5.57 1.59
C LYS A 453 -12.52 -7.05 1.26
N SER A 454 -13.49 -7.65 1.91
CA SER A 454 -13.98 -9.00 1.59
C SER A 454 -14.28 -9.14 0.09
N GLY A 455 -13.72 -10.17 -0.54
CA GLY A 455 -13.83 -10.42 -1.97
C GLY A 455 -12.87 -9.63 -2.86
N SER A 456 -12.03 -8.74 -2.31
CA SER A 456 -10.96 -8.05 -3.03
C SER A 456 -9.60 -8.66 -2.71
N GLU A 457 -8.77 -8.88 -3.72
CA GLU A 457 -7.39 -9.37 -3.56
C GLU A 457 -6.37 -8.22 -3.46
N GLN A 458 -6.80 -7.00 -3.78
CA GLN A 458 -5.99 -5.79 -3.70
C GLN A 458 -6.67 -4.74 -2.84
N ILE A 459 -5.87 -3.80 -2.33
CA ILE A 459 -6.33 -2.70 -1.49
C ILE A 459 -7.35 -1.85 -2.23
N ASP A 460 -8.52 -1.70 -1.63
CA ASP A 460 -9.64 -0.93 -2.17
C ASP A 460 -10.42 -0.12 -1.10
N ARG A 461 -9.97 -0.16 0.14
CA ARG A 461 -10.55 0.56 1.28
C ARG A 461 -9.49 1.20 2.15
N CYS A 462 -9.91 2.19 2.92
CA CYS A 462 -9.09 2.78 3.96
C CYS A 462 -9.89 3.07 5.22
N VAL A 463 -9.21 3.06 6.35
CA VAL A 463 -9.69 3.54 7.63
C VAL A 463 -8.64 4.49 8.20
N THR A 464 -9.08 5.66 8.66
CA THR A 464 -8.19 6.72 9.13
C THR A 464 -8.53 7.10 10.56
N TYR A 465 -7.50 7.18 11.39
CA TYR A 465 -7.57 7.71 12.74
C TYR A 465 -6.89 9.08 12.79
N ASN A 466 -7.63 10.09 13.19
CA ASN A 466 -7.08 11.40 13.51
C ASN A 466 -6.67 11.42 14.99
N TYR A 467 -5.35 11.44 15.25
CA TYR A 467 -4.82 11.33 16.61
C TYR A 467 -4.92 12.63 17.42
N GLN A 468 -5.22 13.76 16.79
CA GLN A 468 -5.48 15.03 17.48
C GLN A 468 -6.95 15.17 17.85
N GLU A 469 -7.84 14.86 16.91
CA GLU A 469 -9.30 14.96 17.09
C GLU A 469 -9.88 13.71 17.78
N ASN A 470 -9.08 12.65 17.92
CA ASN A 470 -9.49 11.35 18.47
C ASN A 470 -10.75 10.81 17.80
N CYS A 471 -10.74 10.75 16.48
CA CYS A 471 -11.91 10.32 15.71
C CYS A 471 -11.50 9.45 14.51
N TRP A 472 -12.46 8.67 14.03
CA TRP A 472 -12.29 7.71 12.94
C TRP A 472 -13.07 8.11 11.70
N THR A 473 -12.51 7.83 10.55
CA THR A 473 -13.19 7.89 9.25
C THR A 473 -12.92 6.63 8.44
N THR A 474 -13.79 6.33 7.51
CA THR A 474 -13.64 5.24 6.55
C THR A 474 -13.79 5.77 5.14
N GLY A 475 -13.16 5.13 4.14
CA GLY A 475 -13.25 5.56 2.77
C GLY A 475 -12.88 4.48 1.76
N SER A 476 -13.12 4.81 0.49
CA SER A 476 -12.80 3.97 -0.67
C SER A 476 -11.47 4.36 -1.35
N LEU A 477 -10.65 5.20 -0.71
CA LEU A 477 -9.34 5.55 -1.23
C LEU A 477 -8.42 4.32 -1.25
N ALA A 478 -8.08 3.86 -2.44
CA ALA A 478 -7.21 2.72 -2.66
C ALA A 478 -5.77 3.18 -2.87
N ARG A 479 -4.87 2.85 -1.94
CA ARG A 479 -3.43 3.09 -2.10
C ARG A 479 -2.64 1.88 -1.62
N SER A 480 -1.80 1.36 -2.50
CA SER A 480 -0.97 0.18 -2.18
C SER A 480 0.27 0.55 -1.38
N THR A 481 0.80 1.77 -1.55
CA THR A 481 1.79 2.39 -0.66
C THR A 481 1.47 3.87 -0.48
N TYR A 482 1.93 4.44 0.62
CA TYR A 482 1.77 5.86 0.92
C TYR A 482 2.97 6.34 1.73
N GLN A 483 3.60 7.42 1.31
CA GLN A 483 4.72 8.07 1.99
C GLN A 483 4.30 9.46 2.41
N ASP A 484 4.46 9.76 3.69
CA ASP A 484 4.20 11.10 4.23
C ASP A 484 5.16 12.15 3.66
N GLN A 485 4.81 13.41 3.84
CA GLN A 485 5.72 14.52 3.57
C GLN A 485 7.04 14.37 4.35
N GLY A 486 8.11 14.88 3.81
CA GLY A 486 9.44 14.82 4.42
C GLY A 486 10.51 15.18 3.40
N VAL A 487 11.01 14.21 2.67
CA VAL A 487 11.92 14.43 1.53
C VAL A 487 11.24 15.28 0.45
N PHE A 488 9.96 15.05 0.22
CA PHE A 488 9.09 15.87 -0.63
C PHE A 488 8.10 16.66 0.23
N ASN A 489 7.64 17.80 -0.30
CA ASN A 489 6.74 18.70 0.43
C ASN A 489 5.30 18.20 0.52
N LEU A 490 4.94 17.18 -0.26
CA LEU A 490 3.61 16.58 -0.32
C LEU A 490 3.73 15.07 -0.09
N PRO A 491 2.68 14.42 0.41
CA PRO A 491 2.64 12.97 0.46
C PRO A 491 2.58 12.37 -0.94
N TYR A 492 3.28 11.24 -1.14
CA TYR A 492 3.29 10.49 -2.39
C TYR A 492 2.78 9.07 -2.16
N ALA A 493 1.99 8.56 -3.11
CA ALA A 493 1.35 7.26 -2.97
C ALA A 493 1.26 6.51 -4.30
N THR A 494 1.17 5.19 -4.24
CA THR A 494 0.89 4.35 -5.40
C THR A 494 -0.52 3.78 -5.35
N GLU A 495 -1.10 3.59 -6.53
CA GLU A 495 -2.38 2.91 -6.73
C GLU A 495 -2.19 1.76 -7.71
N TYR A 496 -2.60 0.57 -7.33
CA TYR A 496 -2.58 -0.57 -8.24
C TYR A 496 -3.77 -0.53 -9.19
N ASN A 497 -3.49 -0.70 -10.48
CA ASN A 497 -4.50 -0.81 -11.51
C ASN A 497 -4.27 -2.08 -12.35
N ALA A 498 -5.18 -3.04 -12.24
CA ALA A 498 -5.08 -4.33 -12.92
C ALA A 498 -5.13 -4.22 -14.45
N THR A 499 -5.71 -3.14 -15.00
CA THR A 499 -5.86 -2.93 -16.44
C THR A 499 -4.79 -2.02 -17.04
N SER A 500 -3.99 -1.34 -16.20
CA SER A 500 -2.89 -0.51 -16.69
C SER A 500 -1.73 -1.34 -17.21
N THR A 501 -1.11 -0.85 -18.28
CA THR A 501 0.13 -1.42 -18.81
C THR A 501 1.33 -0.63 -18.31
N PRO A 502 2.44 -1.29 -17.96
CA PRO A 502 3.69 -0.60 -17.61
C PRO A 502 4.25 0.16 -18.81
N VAL A 503 5.05 1.17 -18.51
CA VAL A 503 5.71 1.96 -19.55
C VAL A 503 6.74 1.14 -20.29
N SER A 504 6.72 1.24 -21.60
CA SER A 504 7.50 0.39 -22.51
C SER A 504 9.01 0.54 -22.39
N HIS A 505 9.53 1.68 -21.91
CA HIS A 505 10.99 1.87 -21.74
C HIS A 505 11.55 1.25 -20.46
N LEU A 506 10.72 0.95 -19.47
CA LEU A 506 11.13 0.22 -18.27
C LEU A 506 11.04 -1.28 -18.47
N ILE A 507 9.92 -1.71 -19.01
CA ILE A 507 9.62 -3.10 -19.31
C ILE A 507 8.88 -3.16 -20.63
N ASN A 508 9.51 -3.77 -21.60
CA ASN A 508 8.90 -3.92 -22.92
C ASN A 508 7.95 -5.11 -22.95
N GLY A 509 6.73 -4.91 -22.51
CA GLY A 509 5.69 -5.92 -22.49
C GLY A 509 4.42 -5.44 -23.19
N VAL A 510 3.82 -6.31 -23.98
CA VAL A 510 2.48 -6.13 -24.50
C VAL A 510 1.51 -6.66 -23.48
N THR A 511 0.59 -5.81 -23.03
CA THR A 511 -0.50 -6.17 -22.10
C THR A 511 -0.02 -6.99 -20.89
N ASN A 512 0.48 -6.31 -19.86
CA ASN A 512 0.94 -6.97 -18.66
C ASN A 512 -0.20 -7.69 -17.95
N LYS A 513 -0.07 -9.00 -17.77
CA LYS A 513 -1.00 -9.82 -17.00
C LYS A 513 -1.13 -9.39 -15.54
N TYR A 514 -0.12 -8.73 -15.00
CA TYR A 514 -0.02 -8.40 -13.58
C TYR A 514 -0.43 -6.96 -13.25
N GLY A 515 -0.94 -6.19 -14.22
CA GLY A 515 -1.30 -4.79 -14.04
C GLY A 515 -0.10 -3.89 -13.77
N ALA A 516 -0.38 -2.67 -13.37
CA ALA A 516 0.64 -1.67 -13.08
C ALA A 516 0.27 -0.80 -11.88
N SER A 517 1.28 -0.20 -11.25
CA SER A 517 1.09 0.80 -10.19
C SER A 517 1.28 2.19 -10.75
N LEU A 518 0.29 3.04 -10.50
CA LEU A 518 0.29 4.48 -10.81
C LEU A 518 0.83 5.24 -9.60
N TYR A 519 1.53 6.34 -9.83
CA TYR A 519 2.18 7.12 -8.78
C TYR A 519 1.57 8.53 -8.70
N TYR A 520 1.17 8.95 -7.53
CA TYR A 520 0.44 10.18 -7.28
C TYR A 520 1.09 11.05 -6.21
N ALA A 521 1.06 12.38 -6.41
CA ALA A 521 1.19 13.35 -5.33
C ALA A 521 -0.21 13.61 -4.74
N HIS A 522 -0.30 13.58 -3.42
CA HIS A 522 -1.52 13.81 -2.65
C HIS A 522 -1.57 15.22 -2.07
N GLU A 523 -2.76 15.61 -1.60
CA GLU A 523 -3.04 16.92 -1.00
C GLU A 523 -2.77 18.10 -1.96
N ILE A 524 -3.01 17.87 -3.25
CA ILE A 524 -2.84 18.87 -4.31
C ILE A 524 -4.17 19.08 -5.04
N GLY A 525 -4.64 20.33 -5.05
CA GLY A 525 -5.93 20.67 -5.65
C GLY A 525 -7.13 20.07 -4.92
N THR A 526 -8.23 19.89 -5.64
CA THR A 526 -9.51 19.40 -5.10
C THR A 526 -9.97 18.09 -5.72
N ASP A 527 -9.33 17.65 -6.79
CA ASP A 527 -9.81 16.57 -7.63
C ASP A 527 -8.70 15.58 -7.99
N GLN A 528 -9.06 14.50 -8.62
CA GLN A 528 -8.10 13.57 -9.19
C GLN A 528 -7.68 14.08 -10.58
N VAL A 529 -6.37 14.23 -10.79
CA VAL A 529 -5.79 14.57 -12.08
C VAL A 529 -4.92 13.41 -12.57
N ASN A 530 -5.23 12.88 -13.72
CA ASN A 530 -4.49 11.78 -14.37
C ASN A 530 -4.36 12.04 -15.88
N SER A 531 -3.85 11.05 -16.61
CA SER A 531 -3.69 11.11 -18.07
C SER A 531 -4.97 11.39 -18.84
N SER A 532 -6.11 10.98 -18.30
CA SER A 532 -7.42 11.17 -18.93
C SER A 532 -8.02 12.56 -18.66
N GLY A 533 -7.40 13.37 -17.80
CA GLY A 533 -7.86 14.68 -17.38
C GLY A 533 -8.22 14.78 -15.91
N THR A 534 -9.08 15.75 -15.57
CA THR A 534 -9.53 15.98 -14.20
C THR A 534 -10.84 15.24 -13.95
N THR A 535 -10.87 14.43 -12.90
CA THR A 535 -12.07 13.71 -12.43
C THR A 535 -12.45 14.21 -11.04
N ALA A 536 -13.73 14.50 -10.84
CA ALA A 536 -14.24 14.92 -9.52
C ALA A 536 -14.06 13.82 -8.48
N ILE A 537 -13.61 14.20 -7.28
CA ILE A 537 -13.66 13.34 -6.10
C ILE A 537 -15.03 13.54 -5.47
N ALA A 538 -15.90 12.55 -5.59
CA ALA A 538 -17.26 12.57 -5.06
C ALA A 538 -17.25 12.32 -3.55
N ALA A 539 -17.00 13.37 -2.76
CA ALA A 539 -17.02 13.28 -1.31
C ALA A 539 -18.44 13.44 -0.76
N PHE A 540 -18.78 12.66 0.25
CA PHE A 540 -20.04 12.83 0.97
C PHE A 540 -19.89 12.51 2.45
N ILE A 541 -20.82 13.06 3.24
CA ILE A 541 -20.97 12.72 4.65
C ILE A 541 -22.47 12.64 4.99
N ARG A 542 -22.84 11.66 5.83
CA ARG A 542 -24.21 11.43 6.28
C ARG A 542 -24.31 11.39 7.79
N SER A 543 -25.30 12.10 8.35
CA SER A 543 -25.58 12.08 9.79
C SER A 543 -26.43 10.88 10.21
N GLY A 544 -26.36 10.52 11.49
CA GLY A 544 -27.42 9.76 12.14
C GLY A 544 -28.73 10.49 12.11
N ASP A 545 -29.80 9.78 12.50
CA ASP A 545 -31.13 10.34 12.53
C ASP A 545 -31.28 11.24 13.76
N PHE A 546 -31.97 12.35 13.61
CA PHE A 546 -32.35 13.23 14.70
C PHE A 546 -33.88 13.45 14.70
N ASP A 547 -34.43 13.64 15.88
CA ASP A 547 -35.85 13.68 16.14
C ASP A 547 -36.26 14.83 17.08
N ILE A 548 -37.50 14.86 17.44
CA ILE A 548 -38.07 15.70 18.49
C ILE A 548 -38.79 14.79 19.49
N ASP A 549 -38.54 14.95 20.79
CA ASP A 549 -39.14 14.17 21.88
C ASP A 549 -39.02 12.64 21.66
N ASP A 550 -37.76 12.16 21.45
CA ASP A 550 -37.43 10.73 21.24
C ASP A 550 -38.26 10.07 20.11
N GLY A 551 -38.65 10.83 19.07
CA GLY A 551 -39.41 10.36 17.93
C GLY A 551 -40.90 10.11 18.19
N GLU A 552 -41.45 10.53 19.36
CA GLU A 552 -42.87 10.40 19.66
C GLU A 552 -43.71 11.32 18.76
N LEU A 553 -43.18 12.50 18.43
CA LEU A 553 -43.87 13.51 17.64
C LEU A 553 -43.36 13.56 16.20
N PHE A 554 -44.29 13.81 15.27
CA PHE A 554 -43.90 14.24 13.94
C PHE A 554 -43.22 15.61 14.00
N MET A 555 -42.17 15.76 13.21
CA MET A 555 -41.46 17.01 13.00
C MET A 555 -41.89 17.61 11.66
N SER A 556 -42.32 18.87 11.65
CA SER A 556 -42.53 19.64 10.44
C SER A 556 -41.42 20.66 10.28
N MET A 557 -40.58 20.50 9.28
CA MET A 557 -39.49 21.41 8.95
C MET A 557 -39.86 22.27 7.75
N ARG A 558 -39.71 23.60 7.87
CA ARG A 558 -40.06 24.57 6.84
C ARG A 558 -38.88 25.12 6.07
N ARG A 559 -37.72 25.14 6.70
CA ARG A 559 -36.45 25.58 6.09
C ARG A 559 -35.27 25.12 6.88
N PHE A 560 -34.12 25.13 6.24
CA PHE A 560 -32.81 24.97 6.88
C PHE A 560 -31.85 26.05 6.40
N MET A 561 -30.82 26.30 7.21
CA MET A 561 -29.72 27.21 6.92
C MET A 561 -28.42 26.40 6.89
N PRO A 562 -27.79 26.29 5.72
CA PRO A 562 -26.48 25.66 5.61
C PRO A 562 -25.42 26.57 6.25
N ASP A 563 -24.48 25.97 6.97
CA ASP A 563 -23.40 26.67 7.66
C ASP A 563 -22.06 26.06 7.22
N TYR A 564 -21.33 26.76 6.37
CA TYR A 564 -20.03 26.34 5.84
C TYR A 564 -18.94 27.28 6.33
N LYS A 565 -17.82 26.73 6.79
CA LYS A 565 -16.61 27.53 7.05
C LYS A 565 -16.04 28.08 5.75
N PHE A 566 -16.04 27.25 4.72
CA PHE A 566 -15.80 27.65 3.33
C PHE A 566 -16.53 26.70 2.38
N LEU A 567 -16.90 27.22 1.24
CA LEU A 567 -17.50 26.49 0.12
C LEU A 567 -16.95 27.09 -1.18
N VAL A 568 -16.31 26.26 -1.98
CA VAL A 568 -15.85 26.61 -3.33
C VAL A 568 -16.64 25.75 -4.32
N GLY A 569 -17.23 26.38 -5.32
CA GLY A 569 -18.24 25.75 -6.16
C GLY A 569 -19.54 25.52 -5.40
N ASP A 570 -20.22 24.45 -5.73
CA ASP A 570 -21.50 24.09 -5.13
C ASP A 570 -21.37 22.86 -4.24
N SER A 571 -22.27 22.69 -3.28
CA SER A 571 -22.51 21.43 -2.60
C SER A 571 -23.95 21.02 -2.73
N LYS A 572 -24.25 19.75 -2.55
CA LYS A 572 -25.59 19.20 -2.54
C LYS A 572 -25.96 18.78 -1.12
N VAL A 573 -27.14 19.16 -0.70
CA VAL A 573 -27.71 18.75 0.58
C VAL A 573 -28.97 17.93 0.31
N THR A 574 -29.00 16.71 0.83
CA THR A 574 -30.16 15.82 0.76
C THR A 574 -30.61 15.51 2.17
N LEU A 575 -31.93 15.61 2.41
CA LEU A 575 -32.58 15.27 3.66
C LEU A 575 -33.32 13.94 3.49
N PHE A 576 -33.09 12.99 4.38
CA PHE A 576 -33.84 11.74 4.42
C PHE A 576 -34.81 11.78 5.57
N ILE A 577 -36.08 11.47 5.28
CA ILE A 577 -37.18 11.56 6.21
C ILE A 577 -37.74 10.16 6.39
N SER A 578 -37.92 9.74 7.64
CA SER A 578 -38.51 8.46 7.99
C SER A 578 -39.54 8.61 9.11
N ASP A 579 -40.55 7.78 9.08
CA ASP A 579 -41.57 7.74 10.13
C ASP A 579 -41.24 6.70 11.23
N PHE A 580 -40.36 5.74 10.91
CA PHE A 580 -39.96 4.68 11.82
C PHE A 580 -38.47 4.43 11.76
N PRO A 581 -37.83 4.10 12.89
CA PRO A 581 -36.45 3.60 12.89
C PRO A 581 -36.35 2.32 12.04
N SER A 582 -35.37 2.24 11.17
CA SER A 582 -35.09 1.05 10.39
C SER A 582 -33.60 0.90 10.20
N ASP A 583 -33.10 -0.33 10.25
CA ASP A 583 -31.68 -0.64 9.98
C ASP A 583 -31.30 -0.32 8.53
N ILE A 584 -32.28 -0.42 7.64
CA ILE A 584 -32.14 -0.05 6.23
C ILE A 584 -32.83 1.30 6.06
N GLN A 585 -32.06 2.37 5.94
CA GLN A 585 -32.63 3.71 5.77
C GLN A 585 -33.31 3.86 4.41
N THR A 586 -34.60 3.59 4.40
CA THR A 586 -35.52 3.76 3.27
C THR A 586 -36.23 5.09 3.26
N GLY A 587 -35.80 6.04 4.10
CA GLY A 587 -36.40 7.36 4.17
C GLY A 587 -36.47 8.02 2.80
N SER A 588 -37.62 8.65 2.50
CA SER A 588 -37.80 9.36 1.24
C SER A 588 -36.81 10.52 1.14
N PRO A 589 -35.94 10.57 0.10
CA PRO A 589 -35.01 11.67 -0.07
C PRO A 589 -35.76 12.95 -0.48
N LEU A 590 -35.45 14.06 0.18
CA LEU A 590 -35.90 15.39 -0.18
C LEU A 590 -34.68 16.20 -0.64
N GLY A 591 -34.68 16.63 -1.87
CA GLY A 591 -33.52 17.22 -2.55
C GLY A 591 -33.04 16.36 -3.71
N PRO A 592 -31.75 16.45 -4.16
CA PRO A 592 -30.71 17.29 -3.58
C PRO A 592 -30.93 18.80 -3.77
N PHE A 593 -30.70 19.57 -2.73
CA PHE A 593 -30.71 21.03 -2.79
C PHE A 593 -29.27 21.51 -3.13
N THR A 594 -29.17 22.35 -4.15
CA THR A 594 -27.89 22.98 -4.51
C THR A 594 -27.60 24.15 -3.59
N ILE A 595 -26.47 24.10 -2.90
CA ILE A 595 -26.00 25.14 -1.99
C ILE A 595 -24.80 25.82 -2.63
N THR A 596 -24.87 27.13 -2.78
CA THR A 596 -23.78 27.99 -3.25
C THR A 596 -23.25 28.84 -2.11
N SER A 597 -22.14 29.54 -2.32
CA SER A 597 -21.57 30.48 -1.34
C SER A 597 -22.51 31.64 -0.99
N THR A 598 -23.56 31.88 -1.78
CA THR A 598 -24.57 32.94 -1.58
C THR A 598 -25.90 32.42 -1.05
N THR A 599 -26.00 31.13 -0.77
CA THR A 599 -27.24 30.51 -0.27
C THR A 599 -27.39 30.75 1.24
N ASP A 600 -28.25 31.66 1.64
CA ASP A 600 -28.51 31.96 3.06
C ASP A 600 -29.46 30.94 3.72
N LYS A 601 -30.46 30.47 2.99
CA LYS A 601 -31.46 29.51 3.45
C LYS A 601 -32.01 28.68 2.31
N VAL A 602 -32.56 27.54 2.66
CA VAL A 602 -33.32 26.68 1.77
C VAL A 602 -34.71 26.49 2.37
N ASP A 603 -35.75 26.97 1.67
CA ASP A 603 -37.13 26.74 2.07
C ASP A 603 -37.58 25.35 1.56
N THR A 604 -38.14 24.54 2.46
CA THR A 604 -38.54 23.16 2.18
C THR A 604 -39.79 22.79 3.00
N ARG A 605 -40.36 21.64 2.71
CA ARG A 605 -41.46 21.07 3.52
C ARG A 605 -41.15 19.60 3.76
N ALA A 606 -40.58 19.33 4.92
CA ALA A 606 -40.30 17.99 5.37
C ALA A 606 -41.18 17.65 6.57
N ARG A 607 -41.83 16.48 6.55
CA ARG A 607 -42.63 15.95 7.65
C ARG A 607 -42.31 14.50 7.87
N GLY A 608 -41.88 14.17 9.05
CA GLY A 608 -41.54 12.80 9.48
C GLY A 608 -41.15 12.79 10.95
N ARG A 609 -40.90 11.62 11.52
CA ARG A 609 -40.42 11.47 12.90
C ARG A 609 -38.91 11.59 13.01
N LEU A 610 -38.21 11.03 12.04
CA LEU A 610 -36.76 10.98 11.98
C LEU A 610 -36.28 11.74 10.74
N LEU A 611 -35.16 12.44 10.87
CA LEU A 611 -34.54 13.19 9.78
C LEU A 611 -33.02 12.99 9.83
N SER A 612 -32.41 12.62 8.70
CA SER A 612 -30.97 12.64 8.54
C SER A 612 -30.51 13.52 7.37
N LEU A 613 -29.28 14.00 7.46
CA LEU A 613 -28.68 14.96 6.55
C LEU A 613 -27.54 14.26 5.78
N LYS A 614 -27.52 14.42 4.45
CA LYS A 614 -26.37 14.10 3.62
C LYS A 614 -25.85 15.37 2.96
N VAL A 615 -24.55 15.61 3.05
CA VAL A 615 -23.84 16.69 2.34
C VAL A 615 -22.86 16.03 1.37
N GLU A 616 -22.85 16.47 0.13
CA GLU A 616 -22.00 15.89 -0.91
C GLU A 616 -21.59 16.93 -1.97
N ASN A 617 -20.59 16.61 -2.76
CA ASN A 617 -20.26 17.30 -4.01
C ASN A 617 -20.33 16.33 -5.19
N ASP A 618 -20.61 16.84 -6.39
CA ASP A 618 -20.85 16.04 -7.59
C ASP A 618 -20.04 16.49 -8.81
N ALA A 619 -19.29 17.59 -8.71
CA ALA A 619 -18.52 18.13 -9.83
C ALA A 619 -17.06 18.46 -9.44
N ALA A 620 -16.23 18.59 -10.45
CA ALA A 620 -14.83 19.00 -10.30
C ALA A 620 -14.73 20.46 -9.84
N GLY A 621 -13.65 20.79 -9.13
CA GLY A 621 -13.40 22.10 -8.57
C GLY A 621 -14.15 22.39 -7.28
N GLN A 622 -14.99 21.47 -6.81
CA GLN A 622 -15.78 21.67 -5.59
C GLN A 622 -15.03 21.23 -4.34
N THR A 623 -15.04 22.06 -3.31
CA THR A 623 -14.54 21.72 -1.98
C THR A 623 -15.34 22.43 -0.90
N TRP A 624 -15.44 21.80 0.27
CA TRP A 624 -16.25 22.31 1.36
C TRP A 624 -15.69 21.90 2.73
N ARG A 625 -15.96 22.77 3.74
CA ARG A 625 -15.89 22.41 5.16
C ARG A 625 -17.23 22.76 5.78
N TYR A 626 -17.95 21.74 6.20
CA TYR A 626 -19.29 21.88 6.75
C TYR A 626 -19.25 22.19 8.25
N GLY A 627 -20.05 23.14 8.69
CA GLY A 627 -20.15 23.55 10.09
C GLY A 627 -21.31 22.88 10.82
N SER A 628 -22.33 23.66 11.13
CA SER A 628 -23.51 23.18 11.86
C SER A 628 -24.75 23.23 11.00
N PHE A 629 -25.72 22.36 11.29
CA PHE A 629 -27.03 22.37 10.66
C PHE A 629 -28.04 23.16 11.51
N ARG A 630 -28.68 24.15 10.92
CA ARG A 630 -29.74 24.94 11.57
C ARG A 630 -31.02 24.72 10.82
N MET A 631 -32.11 24.36 11.55
CA MET A 631 -33.41 24.11 10.96
C MET A 631 -34.51 24.83 11.72
N ASP A 632 -35.52 25.25 10.98
CA ASP A 632 -36.80 25.72 11.51
C ASP A 632 -37.76 24.53 11.52
N ALA A 633 -37.80 23.83 12.65
CA ALA A 633 -38.59 22.64 12.84
C ALA A 633 -39.53 22.80 14.03
N GLN A 634 -40.75 22.31 13.89
CA GLN A 634 -41.81 22.38 14.90
C GLN A 634 -42.43 20.99 15.08
N PRO A 635 -42.85 20.63 16.31
CA PRO A 635 -43.69 19.46 16.53
C PRO A 635 -45.01 19.58 15.76
N ASP A 636 -45.43 18.53 15.09
CA ASP A 636 -46.63 18.48 14.23
C ASP A 636 -47.54 17.28 14.59
N GLY A 637 -47.75 17.10 15.89
CA GLY A 637 -48.66 16.09 16.43
C GLY A 637 -48.05 14.67 16.45
N ARG A 638 -48.89 13.71 16.86
CA ARG A 638 -48.52 12.28 16.98
C ARG A 638 -48.94 11.45 15.77
N ARG A 639 -49.73 12.03 14.84
CA ARG A 639 -50.24 11.39 13.60
C ARG A 639 -50.03 12.29 12.41
#